data_1c4385d099a3cfbe09a7cff17c53f166
#
_entry.id   1c4385d099a3cfbe09a7cff17c53f166
#
_cell.length_a   1.000
_cell.length_b   1.000
_cell.length_c   1.000
_cell.angle_alpha   90.00
_cell.angle_beta   90.00
_cell.angle_gamma   90.00
#
_symmetry.space_group_name_H-M   'P 1'
#
loop_
_entity.id
_entity.type
_entity.pdbx_description
1 polymer ?
#
loop_
_entity_poly.entity_id
_entity_poly.type
_entity_poly.pdbx_seq_one_letter_code
_entity_poly.pdbx_strand_id
1 'polypeptide(L)'
;MIIGTGYSLENFTVLEHNKVIDQSGFIHLFGQIRNISNETLKTVTAHANFYDKGGHNIGNASGITSLRSLNIGEVSPFEIVFLDKNQTNQFFNYTLNFTSEIGHNKPDNLVITSLKSRPDIFGYYYVSGRISNNGNDTATNVLAIASFFDNNSRMIGLSSAIAEPSNMTSHSISSFTVVMDDKIQSSKIKNFSLLIDSDQYTSR
;
A
#
# COMPACT_ATOMS: atom_id res chain seq x y z
N MET A 1 5.89 -22.09 -5.48
CA MET A 1 5.27 -21.09 -4.59
C MET A 1 6.42 -20.32 -3.96
N ILE A 2 6.72 -19.13 -4.48
CA ILE A 2 7.74 -18.27 -3.87
C ILE A 2 7.00 -17.47 -2.81
N ILE A 3 7.12 -17.92 -1.55
CA ILE A 3 6.78 -17.09 -0.39
C ILE A 3 7.94 -16.12 -0.29
N GLY A 4 7.67 -14.84 -0.58
CA GLY A 4 8.68 -13.80 -0.48
C GLY A 4 9.09 -13.62 0.97
N THR A 5 10.22 -14.19 1.34
CA THR A 5 10.93 -13.78 2.55
C THR A 5 11.52 -12.40 2.28
N GLY A 6 11.38 -11.49 3.24
CA GLY A 6 11.94 -10.14 3.13
C GLY A 6 13.42 -10.18 2.76
N TYR A 7 13.84 -9.28 1.89
CA TYR A 7 15.23 -9.10 1.47
C TYR A 7 15.57 -7.60 1.45
N SER A 8 16.83 -7.28 1.60
CA SER A 8 17.31 -5.90 1.61
C SER A 8 17.89 -5.53 0.25
N LEU A 9 17.57 -4.33 -0.20
CA LEU A 9 18.19 -3.58 -1.30
C LEU A 9 18.93 -2.39 -0.69
N GLU A 10 19.67 -1.62 -1.50
CA GLU A 10 20.52 -0.53 -1.01
C GLU A 10 19.81 0.42 -0.02
N ASN A 11 18.59 0.89 -0.35
CA ASN A 11 17.83 1.85 0.45
C ASN A 11 16.55 1.26 1.08
N PHE A 12 16.22 0.01 0.79
CA PHE A 12 14.95 -0.60 1.15
C PHE A 12 15.10 -2.01 1.69
N THR A 13 14.28 -2.34 2.67
CA THR A 13 13.97 -3.74 3.00
C THR A 13 12.58 -4.05 2.48
N VAL A 14 12.45 -5.06 1.64
CA VAL A 14 11.16 -5.64 1.27
C VAL A 14 10.73 -6.54 2.42
N LEU A 15 9.67 -6.15 3.14
CA LEU A 15 9.19 -6.89 4.33
C LEU A 15 8.37 -8.10 3.92
N GLU A 16 7.51 -7.89 2.94
CA GLU A 16 6.58 -8.88 2.43
C GLU A 16 6.19 -8.52 1.01
N HIS A 17 5.93 -9.53 0.21
CA HIS A 17 5.27 -9.38 -1.08
C HIS A 17 4.46 -10.63 -1.44
N ASN A 18 3.33 -10.45 -2.09
CA ASN A 18 2.43 -11.52 -2.49
C ASN A 18 1.82 -11.25 -3.87
N LYS A 19 1.59 -12.33 -4.61
CA LYS A 19 0.88 -12.30 -5.89
C LYS A 19 -0.58 -12.70 -5.69
N VAL A 20 -1.47 -11.88 -6.22
CA VAL A 20 -2.90 -12.15 -6.34
C VAL A 20 -3.30 -12.08 -7.81
N ILE A 21 -4.21 -12.95 -8.25
CA ILE A 21 -4.88 -12.82 -9.55
C ILE A 21 -6.31 -12.39 -9.27
N ASP A 22 -6.72 -11.27 -9.87
CA ASP A 22 -8.06 -10.73 -9.71
C ASP A 22 -9.10 -11.49 -10.53
N GLN A 23 -10.38 -11.13 -10.38
CA GLN A 23 -11.49 -11.74 -11.13
C GLN A 23 -11.38 -11.52 -12.64
N SER A 24 -10.67 -10.50 -13.07
CA SER A 24 -10.42 -10.18 -14.47
C SER A 24 -9.23 -10.92 -15.07
N GLY A 25 -8.46 -11.63 -14.26
CA GLY A 25 -7.27 -12.39 -14.66
C GLY A 25 -5.98 -11.55 -14.72
N PHE A 26 -5.96 -10.35 -14.12
CA PHE A 26 -4.74 -9.56 -13.98
C PHE A 26 -3.93 -9.99 -12.76
N ILE A 27 -2.60 -9.86 -12.85
CA ILE A 27 -1.71 -10.11 -11.73
C ILE A 27 -1.51 -8.82 -10.94
N HIS A 28 -1.82 -8.88 -9.65
CA HIS A 28 -1.49 -7.86 -8.67
C HIS A 28 -0.34 -8.35 -7.81
N LEU A 29 0.74 -7.59 -7.72
CA LEU A 29 1.80 -7.77 -6.74
C LEU A 29 1.60 -6.74 -5.63
N PHE A 30 1.16 -7.21 -4.47
CA PHE A 30 1.10 -6.41 -3.26
C PHE A 30 2.35 -6.61 -2.43
N GLY A 31 2.77 -5.59 -1.71
CA GLY A 31 3.89 -5.73 -0.79
C GLY A 31 4.10 -4.51 0.10
N GLN A 32 5.06 -4.64 1.00
CA GLN A 32 5.47 -3.58 1.90
C GLN A 32 6.99 -3.42 1.88
N ILE A 33 7.44 -2.18 1.82
CA ILE A 33 8.86 -1.83 1.93
C ILE A 33 9.09 -0.92 3.12
N ARG A 34 10.29 -1.04 3.71
CA ARG A 34 10.79 -0.12 4.73
C ARG A 34 11.95 0.68 4.16
N ASN A 35 11.95 1.98 4.39
CA ASN A 35 13.11 2.82 4.15
C ASN A 35 14.20 2.52 5.19
N ILE A 36 15.34 2.00 4.75
CA ILE A 36 16.51 1.73 5.60
C ILE A 36 17.69 2.67 5.29
N SER A 37 17.49 3.64 4.39
CA SER A 37 18.47 4.68 4.13
C SER A 37 18.53 5.69 5.27
N ASN A 38 19.49 6.61 5.20
CA ASN A 38 19.63 7.72 6.13
C ASN A 38 18.91 9.00 5.68
N GLU A 39 18.07 8.91 4.65
CA GLU A 39 17.34 10.02 4.05
C GLU A 39 15.84 9.73 4.01
N THR A 40 15.02 10.78 4.07
CA THR A 40 13.61 10.66 3.67
C THR A 40 13.51 10.53 2.16
N LEU A 41 12.74 9.56 1.68
CA LEU A 41 12.57 9.27 0.26
C LEU A 41 11.17 9.70 -0.20
N LYS A 42 11.06 10.13 -1.46
CA LYS A 42 9.78 10.44 -2.12
C LYS A 42 9.73 9.78 -3.50
N THR A 43 8.55 9.77 -4.11
CA THR A 43 8.32 9.20 -5.45
C THR A 43 8.89 7.77 -5.54
N VAL A 44 8.74 7.00 -4.44
CA VAL A 44 9.26 5.64 -4.41
C VAL A 44 8.43 4.78 -5.35
N THR A 45 9.09 4.25 -6.38
CA THR A 45 8.46 3.43 -7.42
C THR A 45 8.97 2.00 -7.34
N ALA A 46 8.04 1.06 -7.23
CA ALA A 46 8.28 -0.37 -7.32
C ALA A 46 8.21 -0.80 -8.78
N HIS A 47 9.22 -1.52 -9.26
CA HIS A 47 9.31 -2.07 -10.61
C HIS A 47 9.33 -3.59 -10.54
N ALA A 48 8.53 -4.26 -11.37
CA ALA A 48 8.52 -5.70 -11.50
C ALA A 48 8.85 -6.13 -12.93
N ASN A 49 9.70 -7.14 -13.07
CA ASN A 49 9.85 -7.90 -14.31
C ASN A 49 9.24 -9.29 -14.09
N PHE A 50 8.44 -9.74 -15.05
CA PHE A 50 7.71 -11.00 -15.00
C PHE A 50 8.36 -12.01 -15.94
N TYR A 51 8.43 -13.27 -15.51
CA TYR A 51 9.13 -14.33 -16.23
C TYR A 51 8.25 -15.57 -16.37
N ASP A 52 8.42 -16.28 -17.50
CA ASP A 52 7.85 -17.60 -17.71
C ASP A 52 8.69 -18.70 -17.00
N LYS A 53 8.28 -19.95 -17.12
CA LYS A 53 8.97 -21.11 -16.54
C LYS A 53 10.36 -21.35 -17.16
N GLY A 54 10.59 -20.88 -18.39
CA GLY A 54 11.88 -20.94 -19.08
C GLY A 54 12.84 -19.81 -18.68
N GLY A 55 12.38 -18.84 -17.86
CA GLY A 55 13.16 -17.66 -17.48
C GLY A 55 13.14 -16.54 -18.51
N HIS A 56 12.29 -16.61 -19.54
CA HIS A 56 12.13 -15.51 -20.49
C HIS A 56 11.27 -14.41 -19.89
N ASN A 57 11.68 -13.16 -20.11
CA ASN A 57 10.88 -12.03 -19.68
C ASN A 57 9.59 -11.94 -20.53
N ILE A 58 8.44 -11.96 -19.86
CA ILE A 58 7.11 -11.88 -20.46
C ILE A 58 6.48 -10.49 -20.28
N GLY A 59 7.16 -9.55 -19.63
CA GLY A 59 6.72 -8.18 -19.48
C GLY A 59 7.21 -7.55 -18.19
N ASN A 60 6.86 -6.28 -18.04
CA ASN A 60 7.18 -5.48 -16.85
C ASN A 60 5.99 -4.60 -16.46
N ALA A 61 5.95 -4.18 -15.22
CA ALA A 61 5.01 -3.20 -14.71
C ALA A 61 5.63 -2.44 -13.53
N SER A 62 5.04 -1.29 -13.21
CA SER A 62 5.50 -0.47 -12.09
C SER A 62 4.32 0.10 -11.31
N GLY A 63 4.53 0.39 -10.04
CA GLY A 63 3.57 1.06 -9.17
C GLY A 63 4.29 1.96 -8.17
N ILE A 64 3.68 3.10 -7.85
CA ILE A 64 4.20 4.02 -6.84
C ILE A 64 3.76 3.51 -5.46
N THR A 65 4.61 3.63 -4.46
CA THR A 65 4.23 3.33 -3.07
C THR A 65 3.16 4.28 -2.57
N SER A 66 2.34 3.83 -1.62
CA SER A 66 1.16 4.58 -1.19
C SER A 66 1.48 5.85 -0.41
N LEU A 67 2.59 5.88 0.34
CA LEU A 67 3.05 7.10 1.00
C LEU A 67 3.81 7.99 0.01
N ARG A 68 3.46 9.28 -0.03
CA ARG A 68 4.11 10.28 -0.89
C ARG A 68 5.55 10.58 -0.47
N SER A 69 5.81 10.50 0.83
CA SER A 69 7.16 10.54 1.42
C SER A 69 7.29 9.38 2.39
N LEU A 70 8.45 8.77 2.39
CA LEU A 70 8.77 7.63 3.23
C LEU A 70 9.93 8.04 4.15
N ASN A 71 9.61 8.38 5.39
CA ASN A 71 10.60 8.78 6.38
C ASN A 71 11.55 7.63 6.72
N ILE A 72 12.66 7.94 7.36
CA ILE A 72 13.63 6.92 7.81
C ILE A 72 12.94 5.91 8.73
N GLY A 73 13.08 4.63 8.42
CA GLY A 73 12.48 3.51 9.16
C GLY A 73 10.98 3.29 8.89
N GLU A 74 10.32 4.19 8.17
CA GLU A 74 8.89 4.10 7.86
C GLU A 74 8.60 3.00 6.84
N VAL A 75 7.38 2.45 6.91
CA VAL A 75 6.90 1.39 6.01
C VAL A 75 5.84 1.93 5.09
N SER A 76 5.94 1.65 3.80
CA SER A 76 4.89 1.95 2.81
C SER A 76 4.45 0.70 2.09
N PRO A 77 3.15 0.48 1.92
CA PRO A 77 2.64 -0.53 1.01
C PRO A 77 2.79 -0.06 -0.45
N PHE A 78 2.83 -1.04 -1.35
CA PHE A 78 2.79 -0.84 -2.79
C PHE A 78 1.93 -1.87 -3.49
N GLU A 79 1.47 -1.51 -4.68
CA GLU A 79 0.79 -2.39 -5.61
C GLU A 79 1.38 -2.21 -7.00
N ILE A 80 1.62 -3.33 -7.71
CA ILE A 80 1.99 -3.36 -9.13
C ILE A 80 0.96 -4.22 -9.85
N VAL A 81 0.34 -3.68 -10.90
CA VAL A 81 -0.65 -4.40 -11.71
C VAL A 81 -0.06 -4.76 -13.06
N PHE A 82 -0.03 -6.05 -13.38
CA PHE A 82 0.36 -6.56 -14.69
C PHE A 82 -0.89 -6.85 -15.52
N LEU A 83 -1.11 -6.01 -16.54
CA LEU A 83 -2.37 -5.96 -17.30
C LEU A 83 -2.40 -6.86 -18.54
N ASP A 84 -1.33 -7.62 -18.83
CA ASP A 84 -1.32 -8.52 -19.99
C ASP A 84 -1.88 -9.91 -19.64
N LYS A 85 -3.17 -10.09 -19.88
CA LYS A 85 -3.88 -11.36 -19.64
C LYS A 85 -3.32 -12.53 -20.46
N ASN A 86 -2.80 -12.29 -21.67
CA ASN A 86 -2.26 -13.35 -22.52
C ASN A 86 -0.99 -13.93 -21.90
N GLN A 87 -0.24 -13.13 -21.19
CA GLN A 87 0.99 -13.52 -20.50
C GLN A 87 0.75 -14.06 -19.09
N THR A 88 -0.40 -13.74 -18.45
CA THR A 88 -0.71 -14.21 -17.10
C THR A 88 -0.65 -15.74 -16.97
N ASN A 89 -1.08 -16.47 -18.00
CA ASN A 89 -1.06 -17.95 -18.02
C ASN A 89 0.39 -18.50 -18.13
N GLN A 90 1.33 -17.73 -18.63
CA GLN A 90 2.74 -18.12 -18.78
C GLN A 90 3.56 -17.71 -17.54
N PHE A 91 3.00 -16.89 -16.66
CA PHE A 91 3.67 -16.37 -15.51
C PHE A 91 4.15 -17.49 -14.57
N PHE A 92 5.42 -17.41 -14.23
CA PHE A 92 6.05 -18.33 -13.28
C PHE A 92 6.69 -17.61 -12.10
N ASN A 93 7.45 -16.52 -12.36
CA ASN A 93 8.21 -15.79 -11.35
C ASN A 93 8.31 -14.29 -11.69
N TYR A 94 8.77 -13.50 -10.73
CA TYR A 94 9.04 -12.08 -10.92
C TYR A 94 10.25 -11.62 -10.10
N THR A 95 10.86 -10.51 -10.50
CA THR A 95 11.84 -9.77 -9.71
C THR A 95 11.30 -8.39 -9.38
N LEU A 96 11.68 -7.84 -8.23
CA LEU A 96 11.35 -6.49 -7.81
C LEU A 96 12.61 -5.63 -7.71
N ASN A 97 12.47 -4.39 -8.10
CA ASN A 97 13.46 -3.33 -7.88
C ASN A 97 12.73 -2.03 -7.48
N PHE A 98 13.43 -1.08 -6.88
CA PHE A 98 12.85 0.17 -6.41
C PHE A 98 13.73 1.34 -6.80
N THR A 99 13.09 2.45 -7.18
CA THR A 99 13.72 3.73 -7.41
C THR A 99 13.09 4.79 -6.52
N SER A 100 13.83 5.83 -6.16
CA SER A 100 13.35 6.92 -5.31
C SER A 100 14.12 8.19 -5.55
N GLU A 101 13.57 9.30 -5.07
CA GLU A 101 14.21 10.59 -4.95
C GLU A 101 14.34 10.97 -3.49
N ILE A 102 15.29 11.86 -3.14
CA ILE A 102 15.38 12.45 -1.81
C ILE A 102 14.18 13.36 -1.59
N GLY A 103 13.54 13.20 -0.45
CA GLY A 103 12.35 13.93 -0.04
C GLY A 103 12.59 14.79 1.21
N HIS A 104 11.49 15.29 1.78
CA HIS A 104 11.49 16.01 3.04
C HIS A 104 10.73 15.22 4.09
N ASN A 105 11.24 15.22 5.32
CA ASN A 105 10.57 14.56 6.43
C ASN A 105 9.19 15.14 6.68
N LYS A 106 8.21 14.28 6.88
CA LYS A 106 6.85 14.65 7.28
C LYS A 106 6.65 14.33 8.76
N PRO A 107 6.29 15.31 9.60
CA PRO A 107 5.98 15.05 10.99
C PRO A 107 4.77 14.11 11.14
N ASP A 108 4.80 13.33 12.20
CA ASP A 108 3.78 12.35 12.56
C ASP A 108 2.68 13.00 13.43
N ASN A 109 1.85 13.82 12.79
CA ASN A 109 0.84 14.63 13.45
C ASN A 109 -0.61 14.24 13.11
N LEU A 110 -0.83 13.22 12.27
CA LEU A 110 -2.16 12.69 11.98
C LEU A 110 -2.42 11.48 12.89
N VAL A 111 -3.47 11.54 13.68
CA VAL A 111 -3.79 10.51 14.67
C VAL A 111 -5.17 9.91 14.39
N ILE A 112 -5.22 8.58 14.32
CA ILE A 112 -6.47 7.83 14.20
C ILE A 112 -7.15 7.81 15.58
N THR A 113 -8.30 8.46 15.71
CA THR A 113 -9.03 8.61 16.97
C THR A 113 -10.15 7.60 17.15
N SER A 114 -10.64 7.03 16.08
CA SER A 114 -11.59 5.92 16.10
C SER A 114 -11.42 5.03 14.87
N LEU A 115 -11.69 3.74 15.02
CA LEU A 115 -11.53 2.76 13.96
C LEU A 115 -12.58 1.67 14.08
N LYS A 116 -13.25 1.34 12.98
CA LYS A 116 -14.18 0.22 12.86
C LYS A 116 -13.96 -0.48 11.53
N SER A 117 -14.14 -1.79 11.52
CA SER A 117 -14.09 -2.57 10.28
C SER A 117 -15.22 -3.59 10.26
N ARG A 118 -15.74 -3.89 9.10
CA ARG A 118 -16.78 -4.89 8.91
C ARG A 118 -16.88 -5.37 7.46
N PRO A 119 -17.17 -6.64 7.22
CA PRO A 119 -17.71 -7.07 5.94
C PRO A 119 -19.17 -6.61 5.80
N ASP A 120 -19.68 -6.59 4.57
CA ASP A 120 -21.10 -6.43 4.31
C ASP A 120 -21.71 -7.66 3.64
N ILE A 121 -23.02 -7.64 3.42
CA ILE A 121 -23.76 -8.74 2.80
C ILE A 121 -23.49 -8.90 1.30
N PHE A 122 -22.88 -7.89 0.66
CA PHE A 122 -22.54 -7.92 -0.75
C PHE A 122 -21.12 -8.42 -1.03
N GLY A 123 -20.34 -8.70 0.03
CA GLY A 123 -18.97 -9.21 -0.05
C GLY A 123 -17.90 -8.14 -0.08
N TYR A 124 -18.21 -6.89 0.25
CA TYR A 124 -17.23 -5.82 0.46
C TYR A 124 -16.73 -5.80 1.90
N TYR A 125 -15.52 -5.27 2.09
CA TYR A 125 -14.97 -5.05 3.44
C TYR A 125 -14.67 -3.57 3.65
N TYR A 126 -15.20 -3.02 4.71
CA TYR A 126 -15.11 -1.59 5.04
C TYR A 126 -14.18 -1.38 6.23
N VAL A 127 -13.31 -0.37 6.12
CA VAL A 127 -12.53 0.19 7.22
C VAL A 127 -12.87 1.67 7.33
N SER A 128 -13.49 2.08 8.40
CA SER A 128 -13.92 3.47 8.62
C SER A 128 -13.47 3.98 9.97
N GLY A 129 -13.23 5.29 10.04
CA GLY A 129 -12.72 5.90 11.25
C GLY A 129 -12.69 7.42 11.21
N ARG A 130 -12.02 7.98 12.21
CA ARG A 130 -11.77 9.42 12.33
C ARG A 130 -10.29 9.69 12.50
N ILE A 131 -9.84 10.79 11.94
CA ILE A 131 -8.48 11.29 11.98
C ILE A 131 -8.51 12.65 12.67
N SER A 132 -7.58 12.90 13.59
CA SER A 132 -7.30 14.23 14.15
C SER A 132 -6.00 14.77 13.57
N ASN A 133 -5.98 16.03 13.16
CA ASN A 133 -4.76 16.76 12.85
C ASN A 133 -4.23 17.39 14.14
N ASN A 134 -3.19 16.82 14.73
CA ASN A 134 -2.54 17.33 15.94
C ASN A 134 -1.39 18.31 15.62
N GLY A 135 -1.14 18.58 14.33
CA GLY A 135 -0.14 19.55 13.88
C GLY A 135 -0.66 20.99 13.96
N ASN A 136 0.26 21.94 13.83
CA ASN A 136 -0.06 23.38 13.85
C ASN A 136 -0.52 23.91 12.49
N ASP A 137 -0.18 23.20 11.39
CA ASP A 137 -0.52 23.60 10.03
C ASP A 137 -1.74 22.83 9.53
N THR A 138 -2.36 23.34 8.48
CA THR A 138 -3.41 22.62 7.76
C THR A 138 -2.81 21.41 7.04
N ALA A 139 -3.32 20.21 7.33
CA ALA A 139 -3.06 19.02 6.53
C ALA A 139 -3.94 19.03 5.29
N THR A 140 -3.35 19.01 4.10
CA THR A 140 -4.07 19.00 2.82
C THR A 140 -4.00 17.63 2.15
N ASN A 141 -5.02 17.30 1.36
CA ASN A 141 -5.12 16.04 0.64
C ASN A 141 -4.96 14.80 1.55
N VAL A 142 -5.63 14.83 2.69
CA VAL A 142 -5.54 13.72 3.67
C VAL A 142 -6.14 12.44 3.11
N LEU A 143 -5.35 11.38 3.10
CA LEU A 143 -5.64 10.07 2.54
C LEU A 143 -5.50 8.99 3.60
N ALA A 144 -6.52 8.15 3.75
CA ALA A 144 -6.45 6.91 4.53
C ALA A 144 -6.09 5.75 3.60
N ILE A 145 -5.08 4.95 3.96
CA ILE A 145 -4.53 3.86 3.16
C ILE A 145 -4.61 2.56 3.97
N ALA A 146 -5.36 1.58 3.50
CA ALA A 146 -5.53 0.29 4.16
C ALA A 146 -4.88 -0.84 3.37
N SER A 147 -3.99 -1.58 4.03
CA SER A 147 -3.43 -2.85 3.55
C SER A 147 -4.17 -4.00 4.21
N PHE A 148 -4.61 -4.98 3.43
CA PHE A 148 -5.40 -6.12 3.89
C PHE A 148 -4.60 -7.41 3.84
N PHE A 149 -4.74 -8.25 4.88
CA PHE A 149 -3.95 -9.47 5.04
C PHE A 149 -4.83 -10.69 5.25
N ASP A 150 -4.39 -11.84 4.72
CA ASP A 150 -5.03 -13.14 4.93
C ASP A 150 -4.59 -13.82 6.25
N ASN A 151 -5.07 -15.04 6.49
CA ASN A 151 -4.71 -15.86 7.65
C ASN A 151 -3.22 -16.17 7.79
N ASN A 152 -2.46 -16.08 6.69
CA ASN A 152 -1.03 -16.35 6.66
C ASN A 152 -0.22 -15.05 6.73
N SER A 153 -0.86 -13.93 7.08
CA SER A 153 -0.26 -12.59 7.10
C SER A 153 0.27 -12.14 5.73
N ARG A 154 -0.25 -12.68 4.64
CA ARG A 154 0.11 -12.27 3.27
C ARG A 154 -0.79 -11.10 2.86
N MET A 155 -0.20 -10.06 2.31
CA MET A 155 -0.95 -8.92 1.78
C MET A 155 -1.75 -9.35 0.55
N ILE A 156 -3.07 -9.19 0.60
CA ILE A 156 -4.01 -9.63 -0.43
C ILE A 156 -4.79 -8.46 -1.04
N GLY A 157 -4.57 -7.25 -0.58
CA GLY A 157 -5.22 -6.07 -1.10
C GLY A 157 -4.67 -4.79 -0.52
N LEU A 158 -4.85 -3.72 -1.29
CA LEU A 158 -4.49 -2.35 -0.96
C LEU A 158 -5.62 -1.45 -1.45
N SER A 159 -6.12 -0.58 -0.59
CA SER A 159 -7.13 0.40 -0.97
C SER A 159 -6.95 1.69 -0.19
N SER A 160 -7.44 2.79 -0.74
CA SER A 160 -7.35 4.09 -0.09
C SER A 160 -8.63 4.91 -0.27
N ALA A 161 -8.82 5.88 0.63
CA ALA A 161 -9.92 6.83 0.56
C ALA A 161 -9.47 8.20 1.03
N ILE A 162 -9.96 9.23 0.36
CA ILE A 162 -9.78 10.62 0.77
C ILE A 162 -10.63 10.86 2.03
N ALA A 163 -10.03 11.51 3.03
CA ALA A 163 -10.76 11.91 4.23
C ALA A 163 -11.74 13.05 3.94
N GLU A 164 -12.80 13.11 4.70
CA GLU A 164 -13.83 14.17 4.59
C GLU A 164 -13.98 14.94 5.90
N PRO A 165 -13.65 16.25 5.88
CA PRO A 165 -13.00 17.02 4.81
C PRO A 165 -11.56 16.57 4.54
N SER A 166 -11.10 16.72 3.27
CA SER A 166 -9.73 16.33 2.86
C SER A 166 -8.66 17.32 3.33
N ASN A 167 -9.05 18.56 3.63
CA ASN A 167 -8.19 19.59 4.19
C ASN A 167 -8.59 19.78 5.67
N MET A 168 -7.65 19.46 6.53
CA MET A 168 -7.84 19.48 7.98
C MET A 168 -7.04 20.62 8.59
N THR A 169 -7.72 21.66 9.07
CA THR A 169 -7.05 22.70 9.86
C THR A 169 -6.46 22.13 11.14
N SER A 170 -5.56 22.86 11.79
CA SER A 170 -4.99 22.46 13.08
C SER A 170 -6.09 22.07 14.06
N HIS A 171 -5.91 20.95 14.76
CA HIS A 171 -6.83 20.37 15.76
C HIS A 171 -8.24 20.01 15.26
N SER A 172 -8.46 19.97 13.94
CA SER A 172 -9.71 19.50 13.37
C SER A 172 -9.76 17.98 13.23
N ILE A 173 -10.98 17.47 12.99
CA ILE A 173 -11.23 16.03 12.81
C ILE A 173 -11.90 15.81 11.45
N SER A 174 -11.46 14.79 10.74
CA SER A 174 -12.07 14.28 9.51
C SER A 174 -12.46 12.81 9.66
N SER A 175 -13.36 12.35 8.80
CA SER A 175 -13.78 10.95 8.71
C SER A 175 -13.28 10.31 7.43
N PHE A 176 -13.12 8.99 7.41
CA PHE A 176 -12.79 8.24 6.21
C PHE A 176 -13.55 6.92 6.17
N THR A 177 -13.70 6.37 4.95
CA THR A 177 -14.16 5.00 4.73
C THR A 177 -13.40 4.41 3.55
N VAL A 178 -12.49 3.49 3.84
CA VAL A 178 -11.78 2.69 2.83
C VAL A 178 -12.59 1.43 2.56
N VAL A 179 -12.72 1.05 1.28
CA VAL A 179 -13.48 -0.12 0.84
C VAL A 179 -12.55 -1.07 0.08
N MET A 180 -12.55 -2.33 0.47
CA MET A 180 -12.00 -3.43 -0.33
C MET A 180 -13.14 -4.01 -1.16
N ASP A 181 -13.09 -3.78 -2.47
CA ASP A 181 -14.17 -4.11 -3.42
C ASP A 181 -13.95 -5.42 -4.19
N ASP A 182 -12.73 -5.99 -4.17
CA ASP A 182 -12.51 -7.35 -4.63
C ASP A 182 -13.15 -8.34 -3.64
N LYS A 183 -14.31 -8.88 -4.02
CA LYS A 183 -15.11 -9.78 -3.16
C LYS A 183 -14.39 -11.08 -2.83
N ILE A 184 -13.53 -11.58 -3.72
CA ILE A 184 -12.77 -12.82 -3.49
C ILE A 184 -11.72 -12.57 -2.41
N GLN A 185 -10.98 -11.47 -2.50
CA GLN A 185 -9.98 -11.13 -1.51
C GLN A 185 -10.61 -10.65 -0.21
N SER A 186 -11.69 -9.85 -0.29
CA SER A 186 -12.46 -9.38 0.85
C SER A 186 -12.89 -10.51 1.79
N SER A 187 -13.34 -11.65 1.22
CA SER A 187 -13.75 -12.82 2.00
C SER A 187 -12.60 -13.51 2.77
N LYS A 188 -11.35 -13.23 2.41
CA LYS A 188 -10.14 -13.82 3.01
C LYS A 188 -9.48 -12.90 4.05
N ILE A 189 -9.96 -11.66 4.19
CA ILE A 189 -9.39 -10.68 5.11
C ILE A 189 -9.48 -11.19 6.54
N LYS A 190 -8.34 -11.21 7.22
CA LYS A 190 -8.21 -11.54 8.64
C LYS A 190 -7.74 -10.37 9.47
N ASN A 191 -6.88 -9.55 8.87
CA ASN A 191 -6.31 -8.38 9.52
C ASN A 191 -6.11 -7.27 8.49
N PHE A 192 -5.90 -6.06 8.96
CA PHE A 192 -5.52 -4.92 8.13
C PHE A 192 -4.56 -4.00 8.90
N SER A 193 -3.78 -3.22 8.17
CA SER A 193 -3.06 -2.07 8.69
C SER A 193 -3.60 -0.81 8.04
N LEU A 194 -3.48 0.31 8.74
CA LEU A 194 -3.97 1.60 8.29
C LEU A 194 -2.88 2.65 8.46
N LEU A 195 -2.64 3.41 7.41
CA LEU A 195 -1.76 4.58 7.39
C LEU A 195 -2.58 5.80 6.97
N ILE A 196 -2.21 6.96 7.47
CA ILE A 196 -2.75 8.24 7.02
C ILE A 196 -1.61 9.06 6.45
N ASP A 197 -1.81 9.65 5.29
CA ASP A 197 -0.86 10.52 4.62
C ASP A 197 -1.53 11.83 4.20
N SER A 198 -0.77 12.92 4.18
CA SER A 198 -1.16 14.21 3.62
C SER A 198 0.03 14.87 2.95
N ASP A 199 -0.13 16.09 2.46
CA ASP A 199 1.03 16.82 1.90
C ASP A 199 2.01 17.26 3.00
N GLN A 200 1.54 17.54 4.22
CA GLN A 200 2.34 18.07 5.33
C GLN A 200 2.70 17.02 6.37
N TYR A 201 1.80 16.07 6.65
CA TYR A 201 1.89 15.16 7.78
C TYR A 201 1.62 13.71 7.39
N THR A 202 2.11 12.80 8.23
CA THR A 202 1.80 11.36 8.15
C THR A 202 1.26 10.87 9.50
N SER A 203 0.85 9.60 9.58
CA SER A 203 0.56 8.88 10.81
C SER A 203 1.56 7.73 11.01
N ARG A 204 1.78 7.37 12.25
CA ARG A 204 2.47 6.12 12.63
C ARG A 204 1.49 4.99 12.83
#